data_80fc2a6954382a5a05f50b5e8a25b4ce
#
_entry.id   80fc2a6954382a5a05f50b5e8a25b4ce
#
_cell.length_a   1.000
_cell.length_b   1.000
_cell.length_c   1.000
_cell.angle_alpha   90.00
_cell.angle_beta   90.00
_cell.angle_gamma   90.00
#
_symmetry.space_group_name_H-M   'P 1'
#
loop_
_entity.id
_entity.type
_entity.pdbx_description
1 polymer ?
#
loop_
_entity_poly.entity_id
_entity_poly.type
_entity_poly.pdbx_seq_one_letter_code
_entity_poly.pdbx_strand_id
1 'polypeptide(L)'
;MKRSFLFLISLFLCFSTFGAHVFYLHSGGEIVEDEKCSDLDTLRFLDGQALFSMEGDEMMVYEIDAIDSLSFEEILVASDTVFVTFQDGQDPVVVNPLENDIDVTIEEGGVFVNCHSQLENVVYSLSGSSSDGYFHIESERKFTVQLNNLNLASKGVLAPIRSFAGSSMNLELKGENRLADSSADTCNAVLKSKGQIVFVGEGALSVVANSKRGIQSGDYIEINSGTVSVIAPYGDALKMNDYFEMNGGALLVLGYGVEVEKGYMQINGGSINYVNRDLEDKYIDDAKGLKCDGDTLLPITPENGSITINGGLLTFDVGGEVSRFIRCSGDVIVNGGTINGVLNATPFYDSEIDDISYQCIVKADGMIKMLGGNHDLTISEVSYGGRGLVA
;
A
#
# COMPACT_ATOMS: atom_id res chain seq x y z
N MET A 1 -3.85 -70.48 -9.81
CA MET A 1 -4.75 -69.27 -9.88
C MET A 1 -4.18 -68.23 -8.94
N LYS A 2 -3.33 -67.33 -9.44
CA LYS A 2 -2.84 -66.15 -8.71
C LYS A 2 -3.88 -65.04 -8.89
N ARG A 3 -4.47 -64.58 -7.80
CA ARG A 3 -5.37 -63.44 -7.80
C ARG A 3 -4.52 -62.18 -7.87
N SER A 4 -4.53 -61.50 -8.99
CA SER A 4 -4.00 -60.14 -9.12
C SER A 4 -4.86 -59.20 -8.28
N PHE A 5 -4.30 -58.68 -7.21
CA PHE A 5 -4.90 -57.55 -6.49
C PHE A 5 -4.48 -56.29 -7.19
N LEU A 6 -5.42 -55.66 -7.88
CA LEU A 6 -5.25 -54.33 -8.44
C LEU A 6 -5.38 -53.32 -7.29
N PHE A 7 -4.27 -52.83 -6.76
CA PHE A 7 -4.26 -51.71 -5.85
C PHE A 7 -4.16 -50.43 -6.70
N LEU A 8 -5.30 -49.79 -6.93
CA LEU A 8 -5.34 -48.46 -7.46
C LEU A 8 -5.16 -47.49 -6.27
N ILE A 9 -3.91 -47.14 -5.95
CA ILE A 9 -3.63 -46.03 -5.03
C ILE A 9 -3.67 -44.76 -5.88
N SER A 10 -4.84 -44.09 -5.96
CA SER A 10 -4.86 -42.72 -6.39
C SER A 10 -4.37 -41.87 -5.21
N LEU A 11 -3.09 -41.54 -5.23
CA LEU A 11 -2.51 -40.61 -4.29
C LEU A 11 -3.00 -39.20 -4.69
N PHE A 12 -4.13 -38.76 -4.13
CA PHE A 12 -4.50 -37.35 -4.15
C PHE A 12 -3.56 -36.63 -3.19
N LEU A 13 -2.42 -36.15 -3.69
CA LEU A 13 -1.59 -35.21 -2.99
C LEU A 13 -2.35 -33.86 -3.04
N CYS A 14 -3.16 -33.56 -2.00
CA CYS A 14 -3.57 -32.20 -1.72
C CYS A 14 -2.32 -31.43 -1.29
N PHE A 15 -1.65 -30.79 -2.23
CA PHE A 15 -0.61 -29.85 -1.92
C PHE A 15 -1.28 -28.61 -1.29
N SER A 16 -1.09 -28.42 0.00
CA SER A 16 -1.26 -27.12 0.62
C SER A 16 -0.24 -26.16 -0.03
N THR A 17 -0.63 -24.97 -0.32
CA THR A 17 0.00 -23.95 -1.15
C THR A 17 1.33 -23.38 -0.62
N PHE A 18 2.08 -24.11 0.22
CA PHE A 18 3.33 -23.67 0.80
C PHE A 18 4.35 -24.83 0.81
N GLY A 19 5.23 -24.85 -0.18
CA GLY A 19 6.39 -25.73 -0.28
C GLY A 19 6.43 -26.55 -1.57
N ALA A 20 7.59 -26.62 -2.23
CA ALA A 20 7.84 -27.61 -3.26
C ALA A 20 8.23 -28.93 -2.56
N HIS A 21 7.66 -30.03 -3.00
CA HIS A 21 8.07 -31.34 -2.53
C HIS A 21 8.94 -32.00 -3.60
N VAL A 22 10.00 -32.68 -3.15
CA VAL A 22 10.79 -33.58 -4.01
C VAL A 22 10.50 -35.01 -3.58
N PHE A 23 10.34 -35.90 -4.53
CA PHE A 23 10.33 -37.30 -4.26
C PHE A 23 11.70 -37.93 -4.54
N TYR A 24 12.09 -38.89 -3.73
CA TYR A 24 13.31 -39.64 -3.88
C TYR A 24 12.94 -41.11 -4.09
N LEU A 25 13.44 -41.68 -5.16
CA LEU A 25 13.33 -43.11 -5.44
C LEU A 25 14.59 -43.81 -4.94
N HIS A 26 14.43 -44.77 -4.05
CA HIS A 26 15.53 -45.55 -3.47
C HIS A 26 15.58 -46.95 -4.07
N SER A 27 16.78 -47.36 -4.46
CA SER A 27 17.07 -48.73 -4.95
C SER A 27 18.45 -49.20 -4.47
N GLY A 28 18.54 -50.39 -3.89
CA GLY A 28 19.78 -50.90 -3.36
C GLY A 28 20.37 -50.12 -2.18
N GLY A 29 19.53 -49.32 -1.50
CA GLY A 29 19.93 -48.43 -0.40
C GLY A 29 20.51 -47.10 -0.85
N GLU A 30 20.49 -46.77 -2.14
CA GLU A 30 20.92 -45.50 -2.72
C GLU A 30 19.73 -44.76 -3.33
N ILE A 31 19.83 -43.40 -3.44
CA ILE A 31 18.87 -42.59 -4.20
C ILE A 31 19.24 -42.74 -5.68
N VAL A 32 18.30 -43.22 -6.49
CA VAL A 32 18.48 -43.39 -7.94
C VAL A 32 17.82 -42.29 -8.74
N GLU A 33 16.81 -41.66 -8.18
CA GLU A 33 16.15 -40.46 -8.78
C GLU A 33 15.71 -39.47 -7.69
N ASP A 34 15.81 -38.19 -8.00
CA ASP A 34 15.33 -37.08 -7.20
C ASP A 34 14.68 -36.04 -8.11
N GLU A 35 13.35 -35.90 -8.04
CA GLU A 35 12.59 -35.01 -8.89
C GLU A 35 11.55 -34.22 -8.10
N LYS A 36 11.18 -33.05 -8.63
CA LYS A 36 10.13 -32.24 -8.01
C LYS A 36 8.78 -32.91 -8.21
N CYS A 37 7.99 -32.95 -7.14
CA CYS A 37 6.64 -33.49 -7.22
C CYS A 37 5.73 -32.67 -8.16
N SER A 38 6.05 -31.39 -8.44
CA SER A 38 5.35 -30.56 -9.43
C SER A 38 5.49 -31.08 -10.85
N ASP A 39 6.60 -31.74 -11.14
CA ASP A 39 6.96 -32.21 -12.48
C ASP A 39 6.43 -33.65 -12.74
N LEU A 40 5.84 -34.26 -11.71
CA LEU A 40 5.22 -35.59 -11.78
C LEU A 40 3.72 -35.48 -12.13
N ASP A 41 3.35 -35.82 -13.35
CA ASP A 41 1.96 -35.90 -13.78
C ASP A 41 1.21 -37.08 -13.17
N THR A 42 1.80 -38.25 -13.28
CA THR A 42 1.20 -39.49 -12.76
C THR A 42 2.22 -40.52 -12.33
N LEU A 43 1.90 -41.25 -11.25
CA LEU A 43 2.59 -42.48 -10.85
C LEU A 43 1.62 -43.64 -10.98
N ARG A 44 2.00 -44.67 -11.74
CA ARG A 44 1.20 -45.87 -11.96
C ARG A 44 2.02 -47.13 -11.67
N PHE A 45 1.34 -48.13 -11.16
CA PHE A 45 1.91 -49.46 -10.98
C PHE A 45 1.19 -50.43 -11.91
N LEU A 46 1.90 -50.96 -12.89
CA LEU A 46 1.34 -51.83 -13.91
C LEU A 46 2.31 -52.96 -14.24
N ASP A 47 1.83 -54.21 -14.24
CA ASP A 47 2.57 -55.41 -14.66
C ASP A 47 3.94 -55.61 -13.98
N GLY A 48 4.07 -55.21 -12.71
CA GLY A 48 5.30 -55.32 -11.94
C GLY A 48 6.24 -54.14 -12.10
N GLN A 49 5.80 -53.08 -12.76
CA GLN A 49 6.57 -51.85 -12.99
C GLN A 49 5.91 -50.66 -12.34
N ALA A 50 6.73 -49.70 -11.89
CA ALA A 50 6.33 -48.33 -11.51
C ALA A 50 6.65 -47.38 -12.68
N LEU A 51 5.63 -46.68 -13.14
CA LEU A 51 5.71 -45.76 -14.26
C LEU A 51 5.49 -44.34 -13.74
N PHE A 52 6.50 -43.48 -13.83
CA PHE A 52 6.46 -42.07 -13.50
C PHE A 52 6.33 -41.29 -14.81
N SER A 53 5.21 -40.61 -15.00
CA SER A 53 5.01 -39.68 -16.14
C SER A 53 5.31 -38.27 -15.67
N MET A 54 6.27 -37.66 -16.31
CA MET A 54 6.75 -36.33 -15.98
C MET A 54 6.20 -35.30 -16.93
N GLU A 55 6.22 -34.02 -16.55
CA GLU A 55 5.87 -32.89 -17.40
C GLU A 55 6.76 -32.89 -18.66
N GLY A 56 6.15 -32.79 -19.84
CA GLY A 56 6.89 -32.84 -21.12
C GLY A 56 6.97 -34.21 -21.79
N ASP A 57 6.06 -35.15 -21.45
CA ASP A 57 5.97 -36.51 -22.02
C ASP A 57 7.19 -37.43 -21.72
N GLU A 58 8.05 -37.10 -20.81
CA GLU A 58 9.06 -38.03 -20.29
C GLU A 58 8.43 -39.11 -19.37
N MET A 59 8.85 -40.34 -19.58
CA MET A 59 8.37 -41.46 -18.77
C MET A 59 9.55 -42.26 -18.22
N MET A 60 9.63 -42.32 -16.88
CA MET A 60 10.57 -43.20 -16.18
C MET A 60 9.89 -44.50 -15.78
N VAL A 61 10.56 -45.63 -15.98
CA VAL A 61 10.02 -46.98 -15.72
C VAL A 61 10.99 -47.78 -14.86
N TYR A 62 10.52 -48.25 -13.72
CA TYR A 62 11.29 -49.07 -12.79
C TYR A 62 10.56 -50.38 -12.49
N GLU A 63 11.32 -51.50 -12.34
CA GLU A 63 10.77 -52.73 -11.81
C GLU A 63 10.41 -52.54 -10.34
N ILE A 64 9.22 -52.92 -9.91
CA ILE A 64 8.78 -52.76 -8.53
C ILE A 64 9.70 -53.50 -7.53
N ASP A 65 10.20 -54.63 -7.94
CA ASP A 65 11.11 -55.44 -7.10
C ASP A 65 12.51 -54.76 -6.94
N ALA A 66 12.84 -53.77 -7.74
CA ALA A 66 14.07 -52.97 -7.63
C ALA A 66 13.92 -51.70 -6.77
N ILE A 67 12.69 -51.36 -6.40
CA ILE A 67 12.41 -50.16 -5.59
C ILE A 67 12.36 -50.57 -4.11
N ASP A 68 13.25 -49.99 -3.31
CA ASP A 68 13.24 -50.21 -1.86
C ASP A 68 12.18 -49.34 -1.18
N SER A 69 12.11 -48.06 -1.57
CA SER A 69 11.14 -47.09 -1.04
C SER A 69 11.01 -45.86 -1.94
N LEU A 70 9.91 -45.15 -1.76
CA LEU A 70 9.67 -43.83 -2.27
C LEU A 70 9.49 -42.89 -1.06
N SER A 71 10.35 -41.91 -0.93
CA SER A 71 10.25 -40.90 0.12
C SER A 71 9.94 -39.51 -0.48
N PHE A 72 9.32 -38.67 0.33
CA PHE A 72 8.98 -37.29 -0.05
C PHE A 72 9.58 -36.36 0.98
N GLU A 73 10.29 -35.38 0.52
CA GLU A 73 10.86 -34.34 1.37
C GLU A 73 10.26 -33.00 0.97
N GLU A 74 9.81 -32.24 1.95
CA GLU A 74 9.42 -30.86 1.72
C GLU A 74 10.69 -30.04 1.54
N ILE A 75 10.98 -29.61 0.30
CA ILE A 75 11.94 -28.56 0.10
C ILE A 75 11.23 -27.28 0.53
N LEU A 76 11.71 -26.66 1.58
CA LEU A 76 11.44 -25.27 1.83
C LEU A 76 12.00 -24.51 0.63
N VAL A 77 11.16 -24.27 -0.40
CA VAL A 77 11.48 -23.28 -1.42
C VAL A 77 11.80 -22.03 -0.64
N ALA A 78 12.96 -21.46 -0.87
CA ALA A 78 13.35 -20.22 -0.23
C ALA A 78 12.20 -19.25 -0.47
N SER A 79 11.40 -19.01 0.57
CA SER A 79 10.28 -18.08 0.49
C SER A 79 10.89 -16.71 0.15
N ASP A 80 10.36 -16.02 -0.83
CA ASP A 80 10.70 -14.62 -1.11
C ASP A 80 10.16 -13.66 -0.04
N THR A 81 9.60 -14.22 1.04
CA THR A 81 8.91 -13.49 2.10
C THR A 81 9.68 -13.52 3.41
N VAL A 82 10.05 -12.34 3.89
CA VAL A 82 10.57 -12.10 5.23
C VAL A 82 9.40 -11.78 6.17
N PHE A 83 9.26 -12.55 7.24
CA PHE A 83 8.20 -12.35 8.22
C PHE A 83 8.73 -11.57 9.43
N VAL A 84 8.00 -10.53 9.83
CA VAL A 84 8.29 -9.72 11.01
C VAL A 84 7.05 -9.70 11.90
N THR A 85 7.17 -10.22 13.12
CA THR A 85 6.10 -10.20 14.09
C THR A 85 6.47 -9.30 15.27
N PHE A 86 5.77 -8.19 15.40
CA PHE A 86 5.94 -7.26 16.49
C PHE A 86 5.25 -7.74 17.77
N GLN A 87 5.89 -7.50 18.91
CA GLN A 87 5.39 -7.85 20.22
C GLN A 87 5.61 -6.66 21.17
N ASP A 88 4.54 -6.25 21.85
CA ASP A 88 4.64 -5.07 22.73
C ASP A 88 5.61 -5.29 23.89
N GLY A 89 6.54 -4.34 24.06
CA GLY A 89 7.57 -4.40 25.09
C GLY A 89 8.67 -5.46 24.89
N GLN A 90 8.78 -6.06 23.73
CA GLN A 90 9.79 -7.05 23.35
C GLN A 90 10.35 -6.73 21.96
N ASP A 91 11.53 -7.29 21.67
CA ASP A 91 12.09 -7.25 20.32
C ASP A 91 11.21 -8.04 19.36
N PRO A 92 11.04 -7.57 18.12
CA PRO A 92 10.29 -8.27 17.10
C PRO A 92 10.95 -9.59 16.72
N VAL A 93 10.12 -10.60 16.41
CA VAL A 93 10.60 -11.87 15.87
C VAL A 93 10.69 -11.76 14.36
N VAL A 94 11.86 -12.08 13.80
CA VAL A 94 12.09 -12.04 12.35
C VAL A 94 12.42 -13.45 11.85
N VAL A 95 11.71 -13.89 10.80
CA VAL A 95 12.04 -15.08 10.02
C VAL A 95 12.45 -14.63 8.64
N ASN A 96 13.76 -14.75 8.36
CA ASN A 96 14.37 -14.32 7.10
C ASN A 96 14.92 -15.53 6.34
N PRO A 97 14.21 -16.08 5.35
CA PRO A 97 14.72 -17.18 4.53
C PRO A 97 15.78 -16.73 3.49
N LEU A 98 16.01 -15.43 3.35
CA LEU A 98 16.95 -14.82 2.41
C LEU A 98 18.18 -14.22 3.14
N GLU A 99 18.70 -14.91 4.15
CA GLU A 99 19.77 -14.44 5.03
C GLU A 99 21.06 -14.01 4.30
N ASN A 100 21.32 -14.57 3.12
CA ASN A 100 22.50 -14.21 2.33
C ASN A 100 22.33 -12.91 1.52
N ASP A 101 21.09 -12.47 1.31
CA ASP A 101 20.75 -11.34 0.44
C ASP A 101 20.10 -10.18 1.21
N ILE A 102 19.70 -10.43 2.46
CA ILE A 102 18.97 -9.46 3.27
C ILE A 102 19.55 -9.44 4.68
N ASP A 103 20.16 -8.31 5.01
CA ASP A 103 20.62 -8.03 6.37
C ASP A 103 19.47 -7.48 7.21
N VAL A 104 19.26 -8.05 8.38
CA VAL A 104 18.26 -7.59 9.34
C VAL A 104 18.93 -7.21 10.64
N THR A 105 18.67 -5.99 11.09
CA THR A 105 19.11 -5.48 12.40
C THR A 105 17.88 -5.20 13.26
N ILE A 106 17.88 -5.68 14.50
CA ILE A 106 16.84 -5.43 15.48
C ILE A 106 17.43 -4.54 16.57
N GLU A 107 16.86 -3.36 16.74
CA GLU A 107 17.28 -2.39 17.75
C GLU A 107 16.08 -1.64 18.32
N GLU A 108 16.03 -1.45 19.63
CA GLU A 108 15.04 -0.63 20.33
C GLU A 108 13.57 -0.95 19.92
N GLY A 109 13.24 -2.26 19.80
CA GLY A 109 11.90 -2.72 19.44
C GLY A 109 11.55 -2.57 17.95
N GLY A 110 12.47 -2.09 17.12
CA GLY A 110 12.30 -1.93 15.69
C GLY A 110 13.13 -2.88 14.84
N VAL A 111 12.86 -2.87 13.55
CA VAL A 111 13.56 -3.66 12.53
C VAL A 111 14.10 -2.73 11.46
N PHE A 112 15.38 -2.83 11.17
CA PHE A 112 16.01 -2.25 10.01
C PHE A 112 16.43 -3.35 9.03
N VAL A 113 16.03 -3.20 7.77
CA VAL A 113 16.33 -4.13 6.69
C VAL A 113 17.20 -3.44 5.66
N ASN A 114 18.31 -4.09 5.29
CA ASN A 114 19.12 -3.70 4.15
C ASN A 114 19.07 -4.84 3.11
N CYS A 115 18.39 -4.59 1.99
CA CYS A 115 18.13 -5.59 0.98
C CYS A 115 19.08 -5.45 -0.21
N HIS A 116 19.96 -6.45 -0.39
CA HIS A 116 20.87 -6.58 -1.52
C HIS A 116 20.39 -7.60 -2.55
N SER A 117 19.21 -8.20 -2.32
CA SER A 117 18.66 -9.25 -3.16
C SER A 117 18.46 -8.78 -4.60
N GLN A 118 18.78 -9.67 -5.54
CA GLN A 118 18.52 -9.49 -6.97
C GLN A 118 17.11 -9.96 -7.36
N LEU A 119 16.37 -10.54 -6.43
CA LEU A 119 14.98 -10.94 -6.65
C LEU A 119 14.11 -9.71 -6.92
N GLU A 120 13.18 -9.86 -7.83
CA GLU A 120 12.15 -8.86 -8.08
C GLU A 120 11.04 -9.03 -7.04
N ASN A 121 10.75 -7.93 -6.31
CA ASN A 121 9.60 -7.85 -5.43
C ASN A 121 9.65 -8.79 -4.19
N VAL A 122 10.72 -8.71 -3.41
CA VAL A 122 10.76 -9.34 -2.08
C VAL A 122 9.59 -8.86 -1.22
N VAL A 123 8.96 -9.77 -0.50
CA VAL A 123 7.81 -9.48 0.37
C VAL A 123 8.25 -9.41 1.83
N TYR A 124 7.86 -8.36 2.52
CA TYR A 124 8.02 -8.20 3.97
C TYR A 124 6.65 -8.25 4.63
N SER A 125 6.31 -9.36 5.25
CA SER A 125 5.02 -9.55 5.91
C SER A 125 5.12 -9.11 7.37
N LEU A 126 4.48 -7.99 7.70
CA LEU A 126 4.48 -7.38 9.03
C LEU A 126 3.19 -7.70 9.77
N SER A 127 3.29 -8.18 10.99
CA SER A 127 2.14 -8.53 11.83
C SER A 127 2.38 -8.22 13.30
N GLY A 128 1.34 -8.36 14.12
CA GLY A 128 1.43 -8.18 15.57
C GLY A 128 1.25 -6.75 16.03
N SER A 129 1.75 -6.42 17.22
CA SER A 129 1.52 -5.11 17.85
C SER A 129 2.75 -4.64 18.61
N SER A 130 3.09 -3.35 18.47
CA SER A 130 4.06 -2.66 19.33
C SER A 130 3.67 -1.20 19.51
N SER A 131 3.78 -0.73 20.76
CA SER A 131 3.59 0.69 21.11
C SER A 131 4.86 1.53 20.96
N ASP A 132 6.00 0.88 20.64
CA ASP A 132 7.30 1.51 20.45
C ASP A 132 8.14 0.70 19.47
N GLY A 133 7.67 0.59 18.24
CA GLY A 133 8.34 -0.19 17.20
C GLY A 133 8.40 0.55 15.87
N TYR A 134 9.29 0.08 15.00
CA TYR A 134 9.39 0.58 13.63
C TYR A 134 9.85 -0.51 12.66
N PHE A 135 9.50 -0.34 11.39
CA PHE A 135 10.04 -1.09 10.28
C PHE A 135 10.68 -0.13 9.28
N HIS A 136 11.97 -0.22 9.13
CA HIS A 136 12.74 0.61 8.21
C HIS A 136 13.45 -0.26 7.18
N ILE A 137 13.46 0.18 5.93
CA ILE A 137 14.01 -0.59 4.83
C ILE A 137 14.82 0.27 3.88
N GLU A 138 15.97 -0.25 3.45
CA GLU A 138 16.72 0.22 2.31
C GLU A 138 16.76 -0.88 1.25
N SER A 139 16.22 -0.61 0.07
CA SER A 139 16.19 -1.52 -1.06
C SER A 139 16.25 -0.72 -2.36
N GLU A 140 17.16 -1.11 -3.26
CA GLU A 140 17.25 -0.47 -4.58
C GLU A 140 16.23 -1.03 -5.57
N ARG A 141 15.61 -2.16 -5.26
CA ARG A 141 14.61 -2.81 -6.09
C ARG A 141 13.21 -2.61 -5.53
N LYS A 142 12.21 -2.78 -6.38
CA LYS A 142 10.81 -2.83 -5.98
C LYS A 142 10.59 -3.93 -4.96
N PHE A 143 9.80 -3.65 -3.93
CA PHE A 143 9.44 -4.59 -2.88
C PHE A 143 7.99 -4.41 -2.44
N THR A 144 7.47 -5.40 -1.73
CA THR A 144 6.14 -5.35 -1.11
C THR A 144 6.26 -5.37 0.40
N VAL A 145 5.63 -4.42 1.07
CA VAL A 145 5.35 -4.48 2.51
C VAL A 145 3.90 -4.90 2.66
N GLN A 146 3.69 -6.09 3.20
CA GLN A 146 2.36 -6.62 3.48
C GLN A 146 2.01 -6.36 4.95
N LEU A 147 0.97 -5.57 5.19
CA LEU A 147 0.44 -5.34 6.53
C LEU A 147 -0.65 -6.36 6.81
N ASN A 148 -0.44 -7.19 7.82
CA ASN A 148 -1.33 -8.29 8.17
C ASN A 148 -1.77 -8.18 9.64
N ASN A 149 -2.87 -7.47 9.89
CA ASN A 149 -3.36 -7.17 11.23
C ASN A 149 -2.29 -6.52 12.12
N LEU A 150 -1.54 -5.59 11.55
CA LEU A 150 -0.46 -4.88 12.22
C LEU A 150 -1.00 -3.69 13.01
N ASN A 151 -0.57 -3.56 14.29
CA ASN A 151 -0.78 -2.35 15.07
C ASN A 151 0.58 -1.83 15.56
N LEU A 152 1.14 -0.85 14.85
CA LEU A 152 2.48 -0.35 15.10
C LEU A 152 2.45 1.15 15.42
N ALA A 153 2.99 1.50 16.57
CA ALA A 153 3.25 2.87 16.92
C ALA A 153 4.75 3.05 17.21
N SER A 154 5.29 4.22 16.85
CA SER A 154 6.67 4.58 17.15
C SER A 154 6.73 5.69 18.18
N LYS A 155 7.86 5.82 18.88
CA LYS A 155 8.21 6.92 19.75
C LYS A 155 9.42 7.69 19.24
N GLY A 156 9.48 8.98 19.59
CA GLY A 156 10.60 9.82 19.19
C GLY A 156 10.58 10.28 17.75
N VAL A 157 11.73 10.26 17.08
CA VAL A 157 11.92 10.82 15.74
C VAL A 157 11.64 9.85 14.60
N LEU A 158 11.35 8.59 14.92
CA LEU A 158 11.27 7.52 13.94
C LEU A 158 9.86 7.36 13.41
N ALA A 159 9.71 7.24 12.09
CA ALA A 159 8.45 6.83 11.47
C ALA A 159 8.19 5.34 11.73
N PRO A 160 6.96 4.93 12.03
CA PRO A 160 6.61 3.50 12.14
C PRO A 160 7.03 2.67 10.94
N ILE A 161 6.82 3.19 9.72
CA ILE A 161 7.31 2.55 8.50
C ILE A 161 8.05 3.58 7.65
N ARG A 162 9.29 3.21 7.21
CA ARG A 162 10.09 4.09 6.36
C ARG A 162 10.92 3.32 5.34
N SER A 163 10.86 3.75 4.07
CA SER A 163 11.80 3.38 3.03
C SER A 163 12.81 4.50 2.79
N PHE A 164 14.12 4.15 2.75
CA PHE A 164 15.23 5.09 2.53
C PHE A 164 15.68 5.17 1.08
N ALA A 165 15.37 4.17 0.26
CA ALA A 165 15.71 4.16 -1.16
C ALA A 165 14.59 4.74 -2.02
N GLY A 166 14.91 5.16 -3.24
CA GLY A 166 13.98 5.68 -4.23
C GLY A 166 13.19 4.60 -4.98
N SER A 167 13.22 3.35 -4.50
CA SER A 167 12.50 2.24 -5.12
C SER A 167 11.00 2.26 -4.81
N SER A 168 10.23 1.56 -5.63
CA SER A 168 8.78 1.43 -5.45
C SER A 168 8.43 0.47 -4.32
N MET A 169 7.60 0.93 -3.41
CA MET A 169 7.00 0.14 -2.33
C MET A 169 5.53 -0.15 -2.64
N ASN A 170 5.20 -1.41 -2.91
CA ASN A 170 3.81 -1.85 -2.81
C ASN A 170 3.45 -2.02 -1.34
N LEU A 171 2.35 -1.42 -0.91
CA LEU A 171 1.80 -1.61 0.43
C LEU A 171 0.52 -2.45 0.32
N GLU A 172 0.65 -3.74 0.59
CA GLU A 172 -0.48 -4.68 0.52
C GLU A 172 -1.21 -4.74 1.86
N LEU A 173 -2.50 -4.42 1.85
CA LEU A 173 -3.33 -4.39 3.05
C LEU A 173 -4.10 -5.70 3.21
N LYS A 174 -3.88 -6.40 4.35
CA LYS A 174 -4.63 -7.59 4.78
C LYS A 174 -5.18 -7.37 6.18
N GLY A 175 -6.48 -7.57 6.35
CA GLY A 175 -7.15 -7.33 7.63
C GLY A 175 -7.14 -5.87 8.06
N GLU A 176 -7.13 -5.63 9.37
CA GLU A 176 -7.20 -4.30 9.98
C GLU A 176 -5.82 -3.87 10.47
N ASN A 177 -5.30 -2.77 9.94
CA ASN A 177 -3.96 -2.29 10.26
C ASN A 177 -4.01 -0.89 10.84
N ARG A 178 -3.07 -0.59 11.75
CA ARG A 178 -2.93 0.72 12.33
C ARG A 178 -1.46 1.13 12.42
N LEU A 179 -1.16 2.34 11.98
CA LEU A 179 0.12 3.00 12.17
C LEU A 179 -0.08 4.32 12.91
N ALA A 180 0.77 4.62 13.89
CA ALA A 180 0.72 5.89 14.61
C ALA A 180 2.12 6.36 15.00
N ASP A 181 2.34 7.66 15.01
CA ASP A 181 3.43 8.26 15.76
C ASP A 181 2.92 8.72 17.14
N SER A 182 3.81 8.78 18.11
CA SER A 182 3.49 9.22 19.48
C SER A 182 4.14 10.55 19.83
N SER A 183 4.90 11.16 18.91
CA SER A 183 5.71 12.34 19.19
C SER A 183 5.20 13.56 18.42
N ALA A 184 4.87 14.63 19.15
CA ALA A 184 4.29 15.84 18.57
C ALA A 184 5.26 16.64 17.66
N ASP A 185 6.60 16.48 17.76
CA ASP A 185 7.50 17.45 17.11
C ASP A 185 8.63 16.84 16.25
N THR A 186 8.73 15.54 16.12
CA THR A 186 9.98 14.91 15.64
C THR A 186 9.82 13.97 14.46
N CYS A 187 8.66 13.34 14.28
CA CYS A 187 8.36 12.53 13.12
C CYS A 187 7.75 13.37 12.00
N ASN A 188 8.31 13.32 10.80
CA ASN A 188 7.78 14.11 9.66
C ASN A 188 6.57 13.47 9.00
N ALA A 189 6.43 12.15 9.11
CA ALA A 189 5.30 11.37 8.62
C ALA A 189 5.28 9.99 9.29
N VAL A 190 4.09 9.44 9.47
CA VAL A 190 3.88 8.10 10.05
C VAL A 190 4.33 7.00 9.10
N LEU A 191 3.95 7.12 7.83
CA LEU A 191 4.44 6.28 6.74
C LEU A 191 5.25 7.13 5.78
N LYS A 192 6.52 6.79 5.57
CA LYS A 192 7.40 7.59 4.74
C LYS A 192 8.15 6.73 3.73
N SER A 193 8.11 7.11 2.46
CA SER A 193 8.97 6.55 1.42
C SER A 193 9.76 7.67 0.73
N LYS A 194 11.01 7.39 0.38
CA LYS A 194 11.78 8.25 -0.49
C LYS A 194 11.40 8.05 -1.98
N GLY A 195 10.88 6.87 -2.32
CA GLY A 195 10.30 6.53 -3.63
C GLY A 195 8.78 6.44 -3.56
N GLN A 196 8.20 5.67 -4.48
CA GLN A 196 6.75 5.52 -4.68
C GLN A 196 6.08 4.70 -3.58
N ILE A 197 4.77 4.94 -3.38
CA ILE A 197 3.90 4.12 -2.53
C ILE A 197 2.67 3.72 -3.34
N VAL A 198 2.43 2.42 -3.48
CA VAL A 198 1.26 1.88 -4.19
C VAL A 198 0.44 1.02 -3.24
N PHE A 199 -0.77 1.47 -2.90
CA PHE A 199 -1.70 0.73 -2.04
C PHE A 199 -2.48 -0.30 -2.83
N VAL A 200 -2.46 -1.55 -2.35
CA VAL A 200 -3.18 -2.69 -2.92
C VAL A 200 -3.77 -3.55 -1.79
N GLY A 201 -4.59 -4.54 -2.15
CA GLY A 201 -5.22 -5.46 -1.20
C GLY A 201 -6.64 -5.05 -0.82
N GLU A 202 -7.29 -5.85 0.03
CA GLU A 202 -8.69 -5.66 0.42
C GLU A 202 -8.84 -5.20 1.87
N GLY A 203 -7.75 -5.12 2.62
CA GLY A 203 -7.73 -4.72 4.03
C GLY A 203 -7.88 -3.22 4.24
N ALA A 204 -7.75 -2.81 5.50
CA ALA A 204 -7.81 -1.42 5.91
C ALA A 204 -6.51 -0.99 6.62
N LEU A 205 -6.16 0.28 6.46
CA LEU A 205 -5.08 0.94 7.17
C LEU A 205 -5.59 2.22 7.81
N SER A 206 -5.44 2.33 9.13
CA SER A 206 -5.64 3.56 9.89
C SER A 206 -4.29 4.20 10.22
N VAL A 207 -4.05 5.41 9.77
CA VAL A 207 -2.86 6.21 10.05
C VAL A 207 -3.23 7.36 10.97
N VAL A 208 -2.54 7.48 12.12
CA VAL A 208 -2.77 8.56 13.08
C VAL A 208 -1.48 9.37 13.24
N ALA A 209 -1.48 10.56 12.68
CA ALA A 209 -0.34 11.47 12.70
C ALA A 209 -0.49 12.50 13.80
N ASN A 210 0.23 12.31 14.91
CA ASN A 210 0.24 13.22 16.04
C ASN A 210 1.33 14.30 15.90
N SER A 211 2.30 14.12 15.00
CA SER A 211 3.41 15.06 14.83
C SER A 211 3.22 16.01 13.65
N LYS A 212 2.97 15.49 12.44
CA LYS A 212 2.89 16.32 11.24
C LYS A 212 2.04 15.67 10.14
N ARG A 213 2.63 14.80 9.32
CA ARG A 213 1.96 14.21 8.15
C ARG A 213 1.56 12.76 8.40
N GLY A 214 0.50 12.34 7.74
CA GLY A 214 0.12 10.93 7.73
C GLY A 214 1.07 10.09 6.86
N ILE A 215 1.02 10.30 5.55
CA ILE A 215 1.76 9.54 4.56
C ILE A 215 2.56 10.48 3.68
N GLN A 216 3.86 10.20 3.51
CA GLN A 216 4.74 11.00 2.65
C GLN A 216 5.48 10.12 1.64
N SER A 217 5.38 10.47 0.37
CA SER A 217 6.18 9.92 -0.72
C SER A 217 7.13 10.97 -1.28
N GLY A 218 8.36 10.57 -1.59
CA GLY A 218 9.31 11.42 -2.30
C GLY A 218 9.07 11.44 -3.81
N ASP A 219 8.13 10.63 -4.29
CA ASP A 219 7.77 10.45 -5.68
C ASP A 219 6.23 10.50 -5.78
N TYR A 220 5.51 9.43 -6.03
CA TYR A 220 4.06 9.41 -6.16
C TYR A 220 3.36 8.48 -5.17
N ILE A 221 2.04 8.67 -5.05
CA ILE A 221 1.15 7.75 -4.32
C ILE A 221 0.03 7.30 -5.25
N GLU A 222 -0.19 5.98 -5.31
CA GLU A 222 -1.34 5.37 -5.97
C GLU A 222 -2.20 4.61 -4.96
N ILE A 223 -3.53 4.73 -5.08
CA ILE A 223 -4.48 3.90 -4.34
C ILE A 223 -5.29 3.10 -5.37
N ASN A 224 -4.97 1.79 -5.46
CA ASN A 224 -5.63 0.89 -6.40
C ASN A 224 -6.78 0.11 -5.75
N SER A 225 -6.66 -0.19 -4.45
CA SER A 225 -7.69 -0.91 -3.68
C SER A 225 -7.47 -0.74 -2.17
N GLY A 226 -8.34 -1.33 -1.36
CA GLY A 226 -8.31 -1.27 0.10
C GLY A 226 -8.90 0.02 0.67
N THR A 227 -8.85 0.17 1.99
CA THR A 227 -9.31 1.36 2.69
C THR A 227 -8.15 2.01 3.43
N VAL A 228 -7.88 3.28 3.13
CA VAL A 228 -6.86 4.08 3.81
C VAL A 228 -7.54 5.21 4.57
N SER A 229 -7.42 5.21 5.90
CA SER A 229 -7.95 6.26 6.78
C SER A 229 -6.79 7.02 7.40
N VAL A 230 -6.77 8.34 7.27
CA VAL A 230 -5.69 9.18 7.77
C VAL A 230 -6.24 10.30 8.64
N ILE A 231 -5.75 10.37 9.88
CA ILE A 231 -5.99 11.46 10.81
C ILE A 231 -4.70 12.28 10.90
N ALA A 232 -4.72 13.50 10.37
CA ALA A 232 -3.54 14.37 10.30
C ALA A 232 -3.92 15.83 10.58
N PRO A 233 -4.13 16.19 11.86
CA PRO A 233 -4.60 17.54 12.23
C PRO A 233 -3.51 18.62 12.18
N TYR A 234 -2.23 18.22 12.02
CA TYR A 234 -1.08 19.14 12.07
C TYR A 234 -0.30 19.23 10.77
N GLY A 235 -0.71 18.55 9.73
CA GLY A 235 -0.07 18.55 8.42
C GLY A 235 -0.82 17.70 7.41
N ASP A 236 -0.29 17.59 6.20
CA ASP A 236 -0.98 16.91 5.11
C ASP A 236 -1.26 15.44 5.45
N ALA A 237 -2.48 14.99 5.15
CA ALA A 237 -2.80 13.58 5.30
C ALA A 237 -1.94 12.73 4.36
N LEU A 238 -1.87 13.13 3.09
CA LEU A 238 -0.97 12.57 2.09
C LEU A 238 -0.17 13.70 1.44
N LYS A 239 1.15 13.51 1.35
CA LYS A 239 2.03 14.44 0.62
C LYS A 239 2.97 13.70 -0.30
N MET A 240 3.07 14.15 -1.54
CA MET A 240 3.97 13.57 -2.55
C MET A 240 4.54 14.65 -3.47
N ASN A 241 5.64 14.30 -4.14
CA ASN A 241 6.28 15.25 -5.05
C ASN A 241 5.60 15.24 -6.42
N ASP A 242 5.39 14.07 -7.03
CA ASP A 242 5.11 13.99 -8.46
C ASP A 242 3.62 13.87 -8.77
N TYR A 243 2.94 12.80 -8.34
CA TYR A 243 1.52 12.68 -8.63
C TYR A 243 0.73 11.85 -7.60
N PHE A 244 -0.57 12.05 -7.62
CA PHE A 244 -1.54 11.22 -6.91
C PHE A 244 -2.52 10.60 -7.88
N GLU A 245 -2.63 9.28 -7.87
CA GLU A 245 -3.65 8.56 -8.63
C GLU A 245 -4.53 7.71 -7.70
N MET A 246 -5.85 7.79 -7.91
CA MET A 246 -6.80 6.92 -7.25
C MET A 246 -7.60 6.16 -8.28
N ASN A 247 -7.34 4.85 -8.35
CA ASN A 247 -7.98 3.95 -9.31
C ASN A 247 -9.14 3.16 -8.70
N GLY A 248 -9.14 3.02 -7.37
CA GLY A 248 -10.16 2.30 -6.61
C GLY A 248 -10.00 2.48 -5.10
N GLY A 249 -10.67 1.62 -4.31
CA GLY A 249 -10.61 1.66 -2.86
C GLY A 249 -11.30 2.86 -2.21
N ALA A 250 -10.94 3.14 -0.96
CA ALA A 250 -11.47 4.26 -0.19
C ALA A 250 -10.34 5.03 0.53
N LEU A 251 -10.40 6.36 0.46
CA LEU A 251 -9.56 7.27 1.22
C LEU A 251 -10.43 8.12 2.15
N LEU A 252 -10.21 8.01 3.44
CA LEU A 252 -10.88 8.82 4.47
C LEU A 252 -9.84 9.73 5.12
N VAL A 253 -10.11 11.01 5.14
CA VAL A 253 -9.18 12.01 5.69
C VAL A 253 -9.88 12.86 6.73
N LEU A 254 -9.28 12.93 7.92
CA LEU A 254 -9.61 13.89 8.96
C LEU A 254 -8.40 14.77 9.24
N GLY A 255 -8.52 16.07 8.99
CA GLY A 255 -7.43 17.03 9.16
C GLY A 255 -7.09 17.80 7.88
N TYR A 256 -5.80 17.95 7.60
CA TYR A 256 -5.34 18.50 6.30
C TYR A 256 -5.46 17.44 5.20
N GLY A 257 -5.58 17.89 3.95
CA GLY A 257 -5.90 17.02 2.83
C GLY A 257 -4.72 16.36 2.13
N VAL A 258 -4.88 16.19 0.82
CA VAL A 258 -3.89 15.58 -0.08
C VAL A 258 -3.16 16.65 -0.86
N GLU A 259 -1.82 16.65 -0.81
CA GLU A 259 -0.98 17.63 -1.51
C GLU A 259 0.00 16.95 -2.47
N VAL A 260 -0.03 17.36 -3.74
CA VAL A 260 0.99 17.12 -4.76
C VAL A 260 1.80 18.37 -4.97
N GLU A 261 3.14 18.31 -4.83
CA GLU A 261 4.01 19.48 -4.93
C GLU A 261 4.34 19.86 -6.37
N LYS A 262 4.51 18.87 -7.28
CA LYS A 262 5.08 19.11 -8.61
C LYS A 262 4.49 18.17 -9.66
N GLY A 263 3.29 18.12 -9.93
CA GLY A 263 2.79 17.19 -10.93
C GLY A 263 1.30 17.27 -11.09
N TYR A 264 0.60 16.14 -10.92
CA TYR A 264 -0.83 16.11 -11.19
C TYR A 264 -1.60 15.25 -10.19
N MET A 265 -2.91 15.40 -10.19
CA MET A 265 -3.82 14.45 -9.54
C MET A 265 -4.79 13.86 -10.55
N GLN A 266 -5.02 12.54 -10.46
CA GLN A 266 -5.99 11.84 -11.27
C GLN A 266 -6.86 10.92 -10.43
N ILE A 267 -8.16 11.15 -10.45
CA ILE A 267 -9.14 10.32 -9.74
C ILE A 267 -9.94 9.54 -10.80
N ASN A 268 -9.65 8.25 -10.93
CA ASN A 268 -10.30 7.38 -11.91
C ASN A 268 -11.50 6.63 -11.33
N GLY A 269 -11.49 6.39 -10.00
CA GLY A 269 -12.53 5.65 -9.31
C GLY A 269 -12.36 5.69 -7.79
N GLY A 270 -13.08 4.79 -7.10
CA GLY A 270 -13.05 4.72 -5.64
C GLY A 270 -13.83 5.81 -4.93
N SER A 271 -13.51 6.06 -3.66
CA SER A 271 -14.15 7.11 -2.87
C SER A 271 -13.16 7.91 -2.03
N ILE A 272 -13.31 9.22 -2.00
CA ILE A 272 -12.60 10.13 -1.10
C ILE A 272 -13.61 10.80 -0.19
N ASN A 273 -13.42 10.66 1.13
CA ASN A 273 -14.18 11.37 2.13
C ASN A 273 -13.23 12.28 2.92
N TYR A 274 -13.36 13.57 2.77
CA TYR A 274 -12.52 14.58 3.39
C TYR A 274 -13.31 15.46 4.36
N VAL A 275 -12.79 15.53 5.60
CA VAL A 275 -13.31 16.36 6.68
C VAL A 275 -12.14 17.15 7.28
N ASN A 276 -12.15 18.48 7.17
CA ASN A 276 -11.06 19.29 7.71
C ASN A 276 -11.31 19.72 9.16
N ARG A 277 -11.28 18.74 10.06
CA ARG A 277 -11.41 18.99 11.49
C ARG A 277 -10.20 18.49 12.27
N ASP A 278 -9.91 19.14 13.38
CA ASP A 278 -8.94 18.67 14.36
C ASP A 278 -9.55 17.60 15.29
N LEU A 279 -8.77 17.17 16.27
CA LEU A 279 -9.20 16.17 17.25
C LEU A 279 -10.25 16.70 18.26
N GLU A 280 -10.47 18.00 18.31
CA GLU A 280 -11.50 18.67 19.12
C GLU A 280 -12.76 18.98 18.30
N ASP A 281 -12.88 18.41 17.09
CA ASP A 281 -14.00 18.64 16.16
C ASP A 281 -14.13 20.10 15.68
N LYS A 282 -13.03 20.87 15.67
CA LYS A 282 -12.98 22.22 15.15
C LYS A 282 -12.44 22.22 13.73
N TYR A 283 -12.99 23.07 12.87
CA TYR A 283 -12.46 23.27 11.53
C TYR A 283 -11.05 23.86 11.57
N ILE A 284 -10.20 23.39 10.67
CA ILE A 284 -8.82 23.84 10.49
C ILE A 284 -8.79 24.93 9.41
N ASP A 285 -8.12 26.03 9.71
CA ASP A 285 -7.97 27.13 8.78
C ASP A 285 -7.03 26.81 7.61
N ASP A 286 -7.22 27.47 6.48
CA ASP A 286 -6.42 27.36 5.25
C ASP A 286 -6.26 25.90 4.73
N ALA A 287 -7.21 25.03 5.05
CA ALA A 287 -7.17 23.63 4.64
C ALA A 287 -7.67 23.47 3.19
N LYS A 288 -7.06 22.53 2.47
CA LYS A 288 -7.44 22.15 1.11
C LYS A 288 -7.63 20.63 1.06
N GLY A 289 -8.78 20.18 0.60
CA GLY A 289 -9.07 18.75 0.44
C GLY A 289 -8.13 18.11 -0.56
N LEU A 290 -8.08 18.66 -1.77
CA LEU A 290 -7.12 18.27 -2.80
C LEU A 290 -6.33 19.52 -3.23
N LYS A 291 -5.01 19.47 -3.09
CA LYS A 291 -4.09 20.54 -3.50
C LYS A 291 -3.06 19.99 -4.48
N CYS A 292 -2.97 20.61 -5.65
CA CYS A 292 -1.99 20.25 -6.67
C CYS A 292 -1.24 21.50 -7.13
N ASP A 293 0.02 21.58 -6.76
CA ASP A 293 0.94 22.57 -7.30
C ASP A 293 1.73 21.95 -8.46
N GLY A 294 1.97 22.67 -9.52
CA GLY A 294 2.80 22.23 -10.63
C GLY A 294 4.25 22.60 -10.42
N ASP A 295 5.15 21.95 -11.14
CA ASP A 295 6.51 22.43 -11.24
C ASP A 295 6.52 23.78 -11.97
N THR A 296 6.91 24.82 -11.27
CA THR A 296 6.92 26.19 -11.78
C THR A 296 7.93 26.42 -12.90
N LEU A 297 8.84 25.47 -13.12
CA LEU A 297 9.82 25.51 -14.21
C LEU A 297 9.26 24.90 -15.51
N LEU A 298 8.11 24.24 -15.44
CA LEU A 298 7.46 23.59 -16.58
C LEU A 298 6.15 24.29 -16.95
N PRO A 299 5.73 24.22 -18.22
CA PRO A 299 4.38 24.67 -18.60
C PRO A 299 3.30 23.89 -17.87
N ILE A 300 2.19 24.56 -17.57
CA ILE A 300 0.99 23.88 -17.07
C ILE A 300 0.43 22.97 -18.16
N THR A 301 0.25 21.71 -17.82
CA THR A 301 -0.32 20.65 -18.67
C THR A 301 -1.21 19.75 -17.82
N PRO A 302 -1.94 18.77 -18.41
CA PRO A 302 -2.65 17.78 -17.61
C PRO A 302 -1.75 17.00 -16.65
N GLU A 303 -0.46 16.84 -16.95
CA GLU A 303 0.55 16.15 -16.15
C GLU A 303 1.37 17.12 -15.26
N ASN A 304 1.04 18.42 -15.27
CA ASN A 304 1.73 19.40 -14.42
C ASN A 304 0.77 20.46 -13.88
N GLY A 305 0.49 20.41 -12.60
CA GLY A 305 -0.33 21.35 -11.85
C GLY A 305 -1.84 21.16 -12.00
N SER A 306 -2.32 20.13 -12.69
CA SER A 306 -3.74 19.92 -12.98
C SER A 306 -4.36 18.81 -12.14
N ILE A 307 -5.68 18.88 -11.94
CA ILE A 307 -6.48 17.86 -11.28
C ILE A 307 -7.53 17.35 -12.25
N THR A 308 -7.52 16.04 -12.55
CA THR A 308 -8.49 15.40 -13.43
C THR A 308 -9.33 14.39 -12.64
N ILE A 309 -10.65 14.51 -12.69
CA ILE A 309 -11.61 13.61 -12.06
C ILE A 309 -12.38 12.89 -13.16
N ASN A 310 -12.08 11.61 -13.37
CA ASN A 310 -12.71 10.77 -14.38
C ASN A 310 -13.90 9.98 -13.81
N GLY A 311 -13.90 9.75 -12.48
CA GLY A 311 -14.93 8.94 -11.81
C GLY A 311 -14.81 9.02 -10.29
N GLY A 312 -15.50 8.10 -9.60
CA GLY A 312 -15.47 7.99 -8.14
C GLY A 312 -16.49 8.87 -7.42
N LEU A 313 -16.47 8.77 -6.09
CA LEU A 313 -17.29 9.55 -5.16
C LEU A 313 -16.38 10.40 -4.28
N LEU A 314 -16.45 11.71 -4.41
CA LEU A 314 -15.73 12.67 -3.57
C LEU A 314 -16.73 13.37 -2.66
N THR A 315 -16.47 13.34 -1.36
CA THR A 315 -17.31 14.01 -0.36
C THR A 315 -16.44 14.94 0.49
N PHE A 316 -16.90 16.18 0.68
CA PHE A 316 -16.18 17.21 1.39
C PHE A 316 -17.05 17.85 2.48
N ASP A 317 -16.52 17.92 3.71
CA ASP A 317 -17.02 18.77 4.79
C ASP A 317 -15.88 19.72 5.18
N VAL A 318 -15.96 20.95 4.71
CA VAL A 318 -14.85 21.90 4.79
C VAL A 318 -15.31 23.21 5.42
N GLY A 319 -14.59 23.64 6.45
CA GLY A 319 -14.81 24.91 7.14
C GLY A 319 -13.50 25.60 7.48
N GLY A 320 -13.55 26.56 8.43
CA GLY A 320 -12.41 27.37 8.79
C GLY A 320 -12.14 28.53 7.82
N GLU A 321 -11.13 29.35 8.13
CA GLU A 321 -10.80 30.49 7.27
C GLU A 321 -10.10 30.05 5.98
N VAL A 322 -10.49 30.64 4.85
CA VAL A 322 -9.86 30.47 3.52
C VAL A 322 -9.75 29.03 3.02
N SER A 323 -10.50 28.11 3.62
CA SER A 323 -10.45 26.68 3.26
C SER A 323 -11.16 26.38 1.94
N ARG A 324 -10.77 25.29 1.26
CA ARG A 324 -11.24 24.91 -0.08
C ARG A 324 -11.38 23.41 -0.22
N PHE A 325 -12.27 22.95 -1.09
CA PHE A 325 -12.30 21.54 -1.47
C PHE A 325 -11.11 21.20 -2.38
N ILE A 326 -10.95 22.02 -3.43
CA ILE A 326 -9.94 21.79 -4.47
C ILE A 326 -9.16 23.08 -4.73
N ARG A 327 -7.84 22.97 -4.80
CA ARG A 327 -6.92 24.04 -5.21
C ARG A 327 -5.87 23.48 -6.17
N CYS A 328 -5.72 24.05 -7.36
CA CYS A 328 -4.62 23.67 -8.23
C CYS A 328 -4.03 24.89 -8.98
N SER A 329 -2.79 24.74 -9.42
CA SER A 329 -2.06 25.73 -10.20
C SER A 329 -2.39 25.68 -11.70
N GLY A 330 -2.94 24.56 -12.15
CA GLY A 330 -3.37 24.33 -13.53
C GLY A 330 -4.87 24.22 -13.67
N ASP A 331 -5.30 23.33 -14.53
CA ASP A 331 -6.71 23.07 -14.84
C ASP A 331 -7.36 22.13 -13.82
N VAL A 332 -8.64 22.32 -13.54
CA VAL A 332 -9.51 21.30 -12.93
C VAL A 332 -10.47 20.78 -13.99
N ILE A 333 -10.37 19.48 -14.28
CA ILE A 333 -11.17 18.82 -15.31
C ILE A 333 -11.99 17.71 -14.67
N VAL A 334 -13.32 17.83 -14.74
CA VAL A 334 -14.24 16.82 -14.23
C VAL A 334 -14.94 16.17 -15.41
N ASN A 335 -14.51 14.97 -15.77
CA ASN A 335 -15.08 14.17 -16.86
C ASN A 335 -16.26 13.33 -16.38
N GLY A 336 -16.32 12.99 -15.09
CA GLY A 336 -17.35 12.13 -14.52
C GLY A 336 -17.28 12.06 -12.99
N GLY A 337 -17.97 11.07 -12.40
CA GLY A 337 -18.02 10.86 -10.97
C GLY A 337 -19.07 11.71 -10.25
N THR A 338 -18.98 11.69 -8.92
CA THR A 338 -19.87 12.47 -8.04
C THR A 338 -19.04 13.29 -7.08
N ILE A 339 -19.31 14.58 -6.99
CA ILE A 339 -18.67 15.47 -6.02
C ILE A 339 -19.76 16.10 -5.17
N ASN A 340 -19.75 15.77 -3.88
CA ASN A 340 -20.69 16.31 -2.91
C ASN A 340 -19.93 17.08 -1.83
N GLY A 341 -20.53 18.13 -1.29
CA GLY A 341 -19.87 18.78 -0.16
C GLY A 341 -20.54 20.04 0.34
N VAL A 342 -20.15 20.38 1.56
CA VAL A 342 -20.59 21.59 2.25
C VAL A 342 -19.38 22.44 2.62
N LEU A 343 -19.36 23.70 2.15
CA LEU A 343 -18.37 24.70 2.49
C LEU A 343 -18.89 25.58 3.62
N ASN A 344 -18.30 25.44 4.81
CA ASN A 344 -18.59 26.24 6.02
C ASN A 344 -17.47 27.24 6.33
N ALA A 345 -16.64 27.57 5.34
CA ALA A 345 -15.47 28.39 5.51
C ALA A 345 -15.81 29.89 5.47
N THR A 346 -14.95 30.71 6.07
CA THR A 346 -15.07 32.16 6.10
C THR A 346 -13.90 32.82 5.37
N PRO A 347 -14.04 34.09 4.91
CA PRO A 347 -12.92 34.83 4.36
C PRO A 347 -11.97 35.28 5.47
N PHE A 348 -10.72 35.45 5.11
CA PHE A 348 -9.67 36.02 5.96
C PHE A 348 -9.29 37.42 5.43
N TYR A 349 -9.27 38.41 6.32
CA TYR A 349 -8.77 39.75 6.03
C TYR A 349 -7.33 39.87 6.52
N ASP A 350 -6.42 40.08 5.58
CA ASP A 350 -5.02 40.35 5.87
C ASP A 350 -4.81 41.89 6.02
N SER A 351 -4.63 42.31 7.25
CA SER A 351 -4.46 43.72 7.57
C SER A 351 -3.08 44.29 7.20
N GLU A 352 -2.09 43.42 6.91
CA GLU A 352 -0.74 43.88 6.53
C GLU A 352 -0.69 44.32 5.07
N ILE A 353 -1.49 43.70 4.21
CA ILE A 353 -1.54 43.99 2.78
C ILE A 353 -2.88 44.60 2.34
N ASP A 354 -3.81 44.84 3.29
CA ASP A 354 -5.16 45.37 3.05
C ASP A 354 -5.93 44.56 1.98
N ASP A 355 -5.90 43.24 2.08
CA ASP A 355 -6.55 42.33 1.12
C ASP A 355 -7.43 41.29 1.81
N ILE A 356 -8.42 40.78 1.09
CA ILE A 356 -9.33 39.74 1.56
C ILE A 356 -9.14 38.47 0.73
N SER A 357 -8.68 37.42 1.40
CA SER A 357 -8.66 36.07 0.85
C SER A 357 -10.01 35.40 1.04
N TYR A 358 -10.59 34.89 -0.05
CA TYR A 358 -11.90 34.25 -0.04
C TYR A 358 -11.76 32.70 -0.10
N GLN A 359 -12.62 32.06 0.67
CA GLN A 359 -12.89 30.65 0.57
C GLN A 359 -13.63 30.30 -0.74
N CYS A 360 -13.43 29.11 -1.28
CA CYS A 360 -14.18 28.65 -2.45
C CYS A 360 -14.23 27.12 -2.51
N ILE A 361 -15.19 26.59 -3.24
CA ILE A 361 -15.29 25.17 -3.50
C ILE A 361 -14.09 24.72 -4.35
N VAL A 362 -13.91 25.31 -5.52
CA VAL A 362 -12.80 25.04 -6.42
C VAL A 362 -12.06 26.32 -6.76
N LYS A 363 -10.73 26.33 -6.62
CA LYS A 363 -9.84 27.35 -7.16
C LYS A 363 -8.79 26.71 -8.07
N ALA A 364 -8.78 27.16 -9.32
CA ALA A 364 -7.77 26.82 -10.31
C ALA A 364 -7.11 28.10 -10.80
N ASP A 365 -5.80 28.08 -11.06
CA ASP A 365 -5.15 29.21 -11.74
C ASP A 365 -5.26 29.05 -13.28
N GLY A 366 -5.62 27.86 -13.77
CA GLY A 366 -6.03 27.55 -15.14
C GLY A 366 -7.55 27.55 -15.31
N MET A 367 -8.06 26.62 -16.10
CA MET A 367 -9.48 26.49 -16.42
C MET A 367 -10.19 25.50 -15.49
N ILE A 368 -11.47 25.72 -15.25
CA ILE A 368 -12.36 24.72 -14.63
C ILE A 368 -13.32 24.19 -15.69
N LYS A 369 -13.25 22.88 -15.96
CA LYS A 369 -14.09 22.19 -16.97
C LYS A 369 -14.95 21.14 -16.28
N MET A 370 -16.25 21.37 -16.18
CA MET A 370 -17.23 20.39 -15.69
C MET A 370 -17.90 19.73 -16.92
N LEU A 371 -17.39 18.58 -17.34
CA LEU A 371 -17.82 17.92 -18.59
C LEU A 371 -18.81 16.79 -18.33
N GLY A 372 -18.87 16.28 -17.11
CA GLY A 372 -19.79 15.18 -16.74
C GLY A 372 -19.90 15.00 -15.23
N GLY A 373 -20.68 14.00 -14.81
CA GLY A 373 -20.90 13.66 -13.41
C GLY A 373 -22.12 14.27 -12.76
N ASN A 374 -22.32 13.94 -11.49
CA ASN A 374 -23.38 14.52 -10.63
C ASN A 374 -22.74 15.24 -9.47
N HIS A 375 -23.13 16.48 -9.20
CA HIS A 375 -22.48 17.31 -8.20
C HIS A 375 -23.51 17.99 -7.32
N ASP A 376 -23.36 17.84 -6.00
CA ASP A 376 -24.17 18.56 -4.99
C ASP A 376 -23.23 19.35 -4.08
N LEU A 377 -23.10 20.64 -4.37
CA LEU A 377 -22.12 21.53 -3.77
C LEU A 377 -22.85 22.68 -3.08
N THR A 378 -22.77 22.73 -1.76
CA THR A 378 -23.43 23.73 -0.93
C THR A 378 -22.42 24.68 -0.30
N ILE A 379 -22.68 25.97 -0.36
CA ILE A 379 -22.01 27.00 0.44
C ILE A 379 -22.99 27.37 1.54
N SER A 380 -22.61 27.14 2.80
CA SER A 380 -23.50 27.40 3.94
C SER A 380 -23.70 28.90 4.20
N GLU A 381 -24.74 29.24 4.94
CA GLU A 381 -25.07 30.62 5.31
C GLU A 381 -23.95 31.32 6.12
N VAL A 382 -23.14 30.58 6.86
CA VAL A 382 -22.00 31.12 7.60
C VAL A 382 -20.82 31.49 6.70
N SER A 383 -20.79 30.96 5.47
CA SER A 383 -19.75 31.24 4.46
C SER A 383 -20.00 32.53 3.67
N TYR A 384 -20.20 33.64 4.36
CA TYR A 384 -20.41 34.94 3.66
C TYR A 384 -19.21 35.25 2.75
N GLY A 385 -19.50 35.76 1.54
CA GLY A 385 -18.48 35.99 0.52
C GLY A 385 -17.90 34.72 -0.12
N GLY A 386 -18.43 33.53 0.25
CA GLY A 386 -18.00 32.24 -0.33
C GLY A 386 -18.24 32.20 -1.84
N ARG A 387 -17.28 31.57 -2.54
CA ARG A 387 -17.31 31.43 -4.00
C ARG A 387 -17.44 29.95 -4.38
N GLY A 388 -18.18 29.69 -5.44
CA GLY A 388 -18.27 28.33 -5.97
C GLY A 388 -16.99 27.94 -6.73
N LEU A 389 -16.92 28.33 -7.98
CA LEU A 389 -15.81 28.02 -8.88
C LEU A 389 -15.04 29.30 -9.20
N VAL A 390 -13.74 29.30 -9.07
CA VAL A 390 -12.82 30.41 -9.32
C VAL A 390 -11.69 29.95 -10.22
N ALA A 391 -11.58 30.52 -11.42
CA ALA A 391 -10.53 30.26 -12.40
C ALA A 391 -9.85 31.59 -12.79
#